data_8313b74fae092b8f2059855427a15c08
#
_entry.id   8313b74fae092b8f2059855427a15c08
#
_cell.length_a   1.000
_cell.length_b   1.000
_cell.length_c   1.000
_cell.angle_alpha   90.00
_cell.angle_beta   90.00
_cell.angle_gamma   90.00
#
_symmetry.space_group_name_H-M   'P 1'
#
loop_
_entity.id
_entity.type
_entity.pdbx_description
1 polymer ?
#
loop_
_entity_poly.entity_id
_entity_poly.type
_entity_poly.pdbx_seq_one_letter_code
_entity_poly.pdbx_strand_id
1 'polypeptide(L)'
;MLLCLALLEELLRLRFGERFGAALPLLPQAEELADMGIVPGGAYRNRDYVKPHLRVLDGAQRARLDLAADPQTSGGLLVALPREDAEPLLRELQTFAPWSAIVGEVSELRATALEFD
;
A
#
# COMPACT_ATOMS: atom_id res chain seq x y z
N MET A 1 -5.00 5.16 6.95
CA MET A 1 -4.36 6.35 6.52
C MET A 1 -3.00 6.03 6.03
N LEU A 2 -2.65 6.47 4.96
CA LEU A 2 -1.39 6.56 4.35
C LEU A 2 -1.25 5.84 3.16
N LEU A 3 -0.72 6.23 2.23
CA LEU A 3 0.53 5.71 1.79
C LEU A 3 1.08 6.49 0.69
N CYS A 4 2.17 6.95 1.01
CA CYS A 4 3.01 7.79 0.23
C CYS A 4 3.75 6.98 -0.84
N LEU A 5 4.27 7.64 -1.84
CA LEU A 5 5.34 7.12 -2.71
C LEU A 5 6.44 6.45 -1.88
N ALA A 6 6.70 6.97 -0.68
CA ALA A 6 7.60 6.37 0.28
C ALA A 6 7.28 4.90 0.59
N LEU A 7 6.01 4.48 0.59
CA LEU A 7 5.68 3.08 0.77
C LEU A 7 6.16 2.22 -0.38
N LEU A 8 5.78 2.56 -1.60
CA LEU A 8 6.18 1.78 -2.77
C LEU A 8 7.70 1.81 -2.97
N GLU A 9 8.36 2.93 -2.68
CA GLU A 9 9.83 3.01 -2.69
C GLU A 9 10.47 2.22 -1.55
N GLU A 10 9.93 2.30 -0.33
CA GLU A 10 10.44 1.53 0.81
C GLU A 10 10.23 0.03 0.61
N LEU A 11 9.07 -0.38 0.11
CA LEU A 11 8.80 -1.76 -0.25
C LEU A 11 9.82 -2.28 -1.28
N LEU A 12 10.12 -1.51 -2.32
CA LEU A 12 11.15 -1.85 -3.32
C LEU A 12 12.56 -1.95 -2.71
N ARG A 13 12.88 -1.16 -1.68
CA ARG A 13 14.19 -1.18 -1.00
C ARG A 13 14.40 -2.42 -0.15
N LEU A 14 13.33 -3.01 0.39
CA LEU A 14 13.43 -4.18 1.28
C LEU A 14 13.91 -5.45 0.56
N ARG A 15 13.88 -5.50 -0.76
CA ARG A 15 14.28 -6.66 -1.59
C ARG A 15 13.61 -7.98 -1.19
N PHE A 16 12.39 -7.90 -0.71
CA PHE A 16 11.54 -9.05 -0.40
C PHE A 16 10.34 -9.06 -1.34
N GLY A 17 9.70 -10.21 -1.49
CA GLY A 17 8.39 -10.31 -2.15
C GLY A 17 7.31 -9.77 -1.21
N GLU A 18 6.47 -8.86 -1.68
CA GLU A 18 5.43 -8.23 -0.87
C GLU A 18 4.09 -8.30 -1.56
N ARG A 19 3.06 -8.61 -0.79
CA ARG A 19 1.67 -8.62 -1.23
C ARG A 19 0.87 -7.66 -0.37
N PHE A 20 0.15 -6.75 -1.01
CA PHE A 20 -0.63 -5.71 -0.35
C PHE A 20 -1.78 -5.23 -1.26
N GLY A 21 -2.71 -4.51 -0.72
CA GLY A 21 -3.75 -3.82 -1.51
C GLY A 21 -5.14 -3.89 -0.89
N ALA A 22 -5.74 -5.06 -0.80
CA ALA A 22 -7.12 -5.23 -0.36
C ALA A 22 -7.41 -4.66 1.04
N ALA A 23 -6.43 -4.70 1.94
CA ALA A 23 -6.55 -4.23 3.32
C ALA A 23 -6.13 -2.75 3.53
N LEU A 24 -5.83 -1.99 2.47
CA LEU A 24 -5.47 -0.57 2.60
C LEU A 24 -6.64 0.22 3.20
N PRO A 25 -6.44 0.93 4.33
CA PRO A 25 -7.46 1.79 4.90
C PRO A 25 -7.58 3.07 4.08
N LEU A 26 -8.69 3.21 3.36
CA LEU A 26 -8.98 4.36 2.51
C LEU A 26 -9.93 5.32 3.19
N LEU A 27 -9.82 6.60 2.85
CA LEU A 27 -10.82 7.59 3.23
C LEU A 27 -12.16 7.25 2.55
N PRO A 28 -13.29 7.52 3.21
CA PRO A 28 -14.60 7.41 2.57
C PRO A 28 -14.63 8.13 1.22
N GLN A 29 -15.26 7.55 0.22
CA GLN A 29 -15.38 8.07 -1.14
C GLN A 29 -14.07 8.16 -1.95
N ALA A 30 -12.89 7.90 -1.36
CA ALA A 30 -11.64 7.99 -2.10
C ALA A 30 -11.60 7.02 -3.30
N GLU A 31 -12.09 5.81 -3.10
CA GLU A 31 -12.16 4.77 -4.14
C GLU A 31 -13.10 5.17 -5.28
N GLU A 32 -14.27 5.72 -4.96
CA GLU A 32 -15.22 6.23 -5.95
C GLU A 32 -14.62 7.37 -6.78
N LEU A 33 -13.96 8.33 -6.13
CA LEU A 33 -13.27 9.44 -6.81
C LEU A 33 -12.14 8.93 -7.73
N ALA A 34 -11.37 7.95 -7.27
CA ALA A 34 -10.31 7.35 -8.07
C ALA A 34 -10.86 6.59 -9.29
N ASP A 35 -11.98 5.88 -9.14
CA ASP A 35 -12.68 5.22 -10.25
C ASP A 35 -13.16 6.24 -11.31
N MET A 36 -13.54 7.43 -10.88
CA MET A 36 -13.87 8.55 -11.76
C MET A 36 -12.64 9.21 -12.40
N GLY A 37 -11.41 8.74 -12.07
CA GLY A 37 -10.15 9.31 -12.54
C GLY A 37 -9.72 10.58 -11.80
N ILE A 38 -10.32 10.90 -10.66
CA ILE A 38 -9.96 12.06 -9.84
C ILE A 38 -8.82 11.66 -8.91
N VAL A 39 -7.62 11.60 -9.47
CA VAL A 39 -6.36 11.33 -8.75
C VAL A 39 -5.30 12.34 -9.16
N PRO A 40 -4.35 12.68 -8.27
CA PRO A 40 -3.25 13.57 -8.62
C PRO A 40 -2.41 13.01 -9.76
N GLY A 41 -1.90 13.88 -10.65
CA GLY A 41 -0.99 13.47 -11.72
C GLY A 41 0.29 12.78 -11.22
N GLY A 42 0.66 13.02 -9.95
CA GLY A 42 1.73 12.30 -9.26
C GLY A 42 1.46 10.81 -9.09
N ALA A 43 0.22 10.41 -8.81
CA ALA A 43 -0.15 9.01 -8.65
C ALA A 43 0.17 8.18 -9.91
N TYR A 44 -0.12 8.72 -11.09
CA TYR A 44 0.21 8.05 -12.35
C TYR A 44 1.71 7.89 -12.54
N ARG A 45 2.52 8.92 -12.25
CA ARG A 45 3.99 8.83 -12.34
C ARG A 45 4.56 7.81 -11.37
N ASN A 46 4.05 7.78 -10.14
CA ASN A 46 4.47 6.83 -9.11
C ASN A 46 4.14 5.40 -9.51
N ARG A 47 2.92 5.16 -10.00
CA ARG A 47 2.52 3.87 -10.52
C ARG A 47 3.39 3.41 -11.69
N ASP A 48 3.67 4.31 -12.64
CA ASP A 48 4.51 3.99 -13.81
C ASP A 48 5.96 3.67 -13.38
N TYR A 49 6.46 4.33 -12.34
CA TYR A 49 7.78 4.05 -11.77
C TYR A 49 7.88 2.65 -11.16
N VAL A 50 6.87 2.19 -10.42
CA VAL A 50 6.90 0.86 -9.78
C VAL A 50 6.47 -0.27 -10.73
N LYS A 51 5.82 0.04 -11.83
CA LYS A 51 5.25 -0.93 -12.78
C LYS A 51 6.21 -2.06 -13.19
N PRO A 52 7.53 -1.83 -13.43
CA PRO A 52 8.45 -2.92 -13.78
C PRO A 52 8.64 -3.97 -12.67
N HIS A 53 8.29 -3.63 -11.44
CA HIS A 53 8.48 -4.44 -10.24
C HIS A 53 7.16 -4.90 -9.62
N LEU A 54 6.03 -4.53 -10.24
CA LEU A 54 4.68 -4.75 -9.73
C LEU A 54 3.95 -5.80 -10.56
N ARG A 55 3.36 -6.77 -9.87
CA ARG A 55 2.36 -7.68 -10.40
C ARG A 55 1.01 -7.35 -9.80
N VAL A 56 0.05 -7.03 -10.64
CA VAL A 56 -1.35 -6.85 -10.24
C VAL A 56 -2.03 -8.20 -10.36
N LEU A 57 -2.62 -8.67 -9.27
CA LEU A 57 -3.32 -9.95 -9.21
C LEU A 57 -4.74 -9.84 -9.79
N ASP A 58 -5.30 -10.98 -10.21
CA ASP A 58 -6.66 -11.03 -10.73
C ASP A 58 -7.66 -10.60 -9.64
N GLY A 59 -8.57 -9.69 -10.01
CA GLY A 59 -9.55 -9.11 -9.09
C GLY A 59 -9.11 -7.83 -8.37
N ALA A 60 -7.83 -7.46 -8.48
CA ALA A 60 -7.34 -6.21 -7.91
C ALA A 60 -8.00 -4.99 -8.56
N GLN A 61 -8.42 -4.04 -7.74
CA GLN A 61 -9.10 -2.84 -8.20
C GLN A 61 -8.10 -1.76 -8.60
N ARG A 62 -8.22 -1.24 -9.83
CA ARG A 62 -7.36 -0.19 -10.34
C ARG A 62 -7.39 1.09 -9.48
N ALA A 63 -8.55 1.49 -9.00
CA ALA A 63 -8.71 2.65 -8.14
C ALA A 63 -7.85 2.55 -6.88
N ARG A 64 -7.83 1.38 -6.24
CA ARG A 64 -6.99 1.13 -5.06
C ARG A 64 -5.51 1.22 -5.37
N LEU A 65 -5.07 0.72 -6.53
CA LEU A 65 -3.68 0.85 -6.95
C LEU A 65 -3.32 2.33 -7.21
N ASP A 66 -4.20 3.10 -7.82
CA ASP A 66 -3.99 4.53 -8.05
C ASP A 66 -3.92 5.29 -6.71
N LEU A 67 -4.74 4.92 -5.73
CA LEU A 67 -4.70 5.48 -4.37
C LEU A 67 -3.45 5.06 -3.58
N ALA A 68 -3.00 3.81 -3.74
CA ALA A 68 -1.74 3.35 -3.15
C ALA A 68 -0.51 4.10 -3.71
N ALA A 69 -0.61 4.60 -4.93
CA ALA A 69 0.40 5.40 -5.60
C ALA A 69 0.26 6.92 -5.36
N ASP A 70 -0.74 7.36 -4.58
CA ASP A 70 -1.00 8.77 -4.33
C ASP A 70 0.15 9.44 -3.55
N PRO A 71 0.73 10.57 -4.06
CA PRO A 71 1.81 11.26 -3.38
C PRO A 71 1.28 12.06 -2.18
N GLN A 72 1.54 11.58 -0.98
CA GLN A 72 1.09 12.24 0.27
C GLN A 72 2.27 12.84 1.04
N THR A 73 2.21 14.14 1.32
CA THR A 73 3.27 14.87 2.02
C THR A 73 3.40 14.44 3.50
N SER A 74 2.29 14.12 4.15
CA SER A 74 2.22 13.74 5.55
C SER A 74 1.47 12.43 5.70
N GLY A 75 1.96 11.44 5.04
CA GLY A 75 1.43 10.10 5.13
C GLY A 75 1.73 9.44 6.49
N GLY A 76 1.15 8.25 6.83
CA GLY A 76 1.45 7.50 8.03
C GLY A 76 2.77 6.71 7.93
N LEU A 77 2.98 5.82 8.83
CA LEU A 77 4.15 4.96 8.87
C LEU A 77 3.81 3.57 8.34
N LEU A 78 4.72 3.00 7.58
CA LEU A 78 4.73 1.57 7.31
C LEU A 78 5.73 0.92 8.26
N VAL A 79 5.31 -0.16 8.90
CA VAL A 79 6.16 -0.93 9.81
C VAL A 79 6.19 -2.38 9.34
N ALA A 80 7.39 -2.90 9.09
CA ALA A 80 7.62 -4.31 8.83
C ALA A 80 8.16 -4.98 10.10
N LEU A 81 7.52 -6.08 10.53
CA LEU A 81 7.87 -6.80 11.77
C LEU A 81 7.51 -8.28 11.65
N PRO A 82 8.02 -9.14 12.56
CA PRO A 82 7.63 -10.54 12.59
C PRO A 82 6.11 -10.72 12.71
N ARG A 83 5.58 -11.77 12.08
CA ARG A 83 4.15 -12.02 12.00
C ARG A 83 3.48 -12.14 13.38
N GLU A 84 4.19 -12.75 14.34
CA GLU A 84 3.73 -12.91 15.71
C GLU A 84 3.53 -11.59 16.47
N ASP A 85 4.24 -10.54 16.08
CA ASP A 85 4.18 -9.22 16.72
C ASP A 85 3.14 -8.30 16.05
N ALA A 86 2.66 -8.62 14.85
CA ALA A 86 1.80 -7.75 14.06
C ALA A 86 0.45 -7.48 14.74
N GLU A 87 -0.25 -8.51 15.20
CA GLU A 87 -1.53 -8.38 15.88
C GLU A 87 -1.43 -7.70 17.26
N PRO A 88 -0.43 -8.01 18.11
CA PRO A 88 -0.22 -7.26 19.35
C PRO A 88 0.01 -5.77 19.10
N LEU A 89 0.89 -5.41 18.16
CA LEU A 89 1.16 -4.01 17.83
C LEU A 89 -0.08 -3.33 17.25
N LEU A 90 -0.82 -3.99 16.36
CA LEU A 90 -2.03 -3.42 15.77
C LEU A 90 -3.05 -3.04 16.86
N ARG A 91 -3.30 -3.93 17.83
CA ARG A 91 -4.21 -3.64 18.96
C ARG A 91 -3.77 -2.43 19.78
N GLU A 92 -2.48 -2.27 20.01
CA GLU A 92 -1.95 -1.12 20.74
C GLU A 92 -2.10 0.16 19.89
N LEU A 93 -1.73 0.14 18.63
CA LEU A 93 -1.85 1.28 17.71
C LEU A 93 -3.29 1.76 17.58
N GLN A 94 -4.26 0.86 17.50
CA GLN A 94 -5.67 1.21 17.33
C GLN A 94 -6.26 1.96 18.52
N THR A 95 -5.62 1.98 19.68
CA THR A 95 -6.07 2.77 20.83
C THR A 95 -5.94 4.27 20.59
N PHE A 96 -5.01 4.73 19.76
CA PHE A 96 -4.79 6.15 19.44
C PHE A 96 -4.76 6.44 17.94
N ALA A 97 -4.60 5.42 17.10
CA ALA A 97 -4.63 5.50 15.64
C ALA A 97 -5.62 4.44 15.07
N PRO A 98 -6.94 4.66 15.20
CA PRO A 98 -7.97 3.63 14.93
C PRO A 98 -8.00 3.15 13.47
N TRP A 99 -7.37 3.89 12.55
CA TRP A 99 -7.25 3.52 11.13
C TRP A 99 -6.02 2.64 10.82
N SER A 100 -5.25 2.25 11.85
CA SER A 100 -4.14 1.32 11.64
C SER A 100 -4.66 -0.03 11.17
N ALA A 101 -3.95 -0.64 10.22
CA ALA A 101 -4.31 -1.94 9.65
C ALA A 101 -3.06 -2.73 9.26
N ILE A 102 -3.17 -4.05 9.22
CA ILE A 102 -2.21 -4.92 8.55
C ILE A 102 -2.53 -4.83 7.06
N VAL A 103 -1.65 -4.21 6.28
CA VAL A 103 -1.90 -3.87 4.88
C VAL A 103 -1.31 -4.87 3.89
N GLY A 104 -0.49 -5.79 4.37
CA GLY A 104 0.14 -6.80 3.52
C GLY A 104 1.11 -7.69 4.29
N GLU A 105 1.79 -8.53 3.57
CA GLU A 105 2.81 -9.43 4.11
C GLU A 105 4.09 -9.38 3.29
N VAL A 106 5.21 -9.60 3.97
CA VAL A 106 6.55 -9.69 3.38
C VAL A 106 6.95 -11.15 3.32
N SER A 107 7.43 -11.59 2.16
CA SER A 107 7.90 -12.96 1.92
C SER A 107 9.27 -12.97 1.24
N GLU A 108 9.80 -14.13 0.95
CA GLU A 108 10.99 -14.24 0.11
C GLU A 108 10.75 -13.66 -1.28
N LEU A 109 11.78 -13.01 -1.85
CA LEU A 109 11.69 -12.42 -3.18
C LEU A 109 11.36 -13.47 -4.23
N ARG A 110 10.28 -13.23 -4.96
CA ARG A 110 9.85 -14.05 -6.10
C ARG A 110 10.22 -13.37 -7.42
N ALA A 111 9.53 -13.71 -8.49
CA ALA A 111 9.74 -13.13 -9.82
C ALA A 111 9.48 -11.61 -9.87
N THR A 112 8.59 -11.13 -9.01
CA THR A 112 8.27 -9.70 -8.84
C THR A 112 8.44 -9.30 -7.39
N ALA A 113 8.90 -8.08 -7.15
CA ALA A 113 9.13 -7.56 -5.80
C ALA A 113 7.79 -7.18 -5.10
N LEU A 114 6.79 -6.78 -5.86
CA LEU A 114 5.50 -6.32 -5.35
C LEU A 114 4.35 -7.09 -5.99
N GLU A 115 3.40 -7.54 -5.19
CA GLU A 115 2.11 -8.09 -5.65
C GLU A 115 0.98 -7.25 -5.06
N PHE A 116 0.07 -6.78 -5.91
CA PHE A 116 -1.10 -5.98 -5.52
C PHE A 116 -2.38 -6.79 -5.75
N ASP A 117 -3.24 -6.93 -4.72
CA ASP A 117 -4.50 -7.66 -4.71
C ASP A 117 -5.72 -6.78 -4.45
#